data_b8a61a88b9156258cb8bfe8f980db8f8
#
_entry.id   b8a61a88b9156258cb8bfe8f980db8f8
#
_cell.length_a   1.000
_cell.length_b   1.000
_cell.length_c   1.000
_cell.angle_alpha   90.00
_cell.angle_beta   90.00
_cell.angle_gamma   90.00
#
_symmetry.space_group_name_H-M   'P 1'
#
loop_
_entity.id
_entity.type
_entity.pdbx_description
1 polymer ?
#
loop_
_entity_poly.entity_id
_entity_poly.type
_entity_poly.pdbx_seq_one_letter_code
_entity_poly.pdbx_strand_id
1 'polypeptide(L)'
;MSNAGPPEILRLTAFAAEAGGGNPAGVVLDASTLTEAEMQAIATEVAYPETAFVVDPGVDGDDRHVRMRYFSPGAEVPFCGHATIATAVALAERRGVGRFTLETNVGPLVVETASDADADTTDITGGTGTITASFTSVETTVRELDAEIADRLLSLLGLERSDLDERWPLRESFAGNRHPVVAVRDQDAFDAFTFDPAALRRLMDEQGWAGTVTVVHGHGLDDTGRLLVEARNLFPVGDITEDPATGSAAASLGGYLRALGLVTPPAPVIIRQGHHVGAPSLLTVDVPTTGGITVSGTAQAIAAP
;
A
#
# COMPACT_ATOMS: atom_id res chain seq x y z
N MET A 1 -17.37 27.12 24.09
CA MET A 1 -16.20 26.23 24.06
C MET A 1 -16.76 24.83 24.17
N SER A 2 -16.82 24.12 23.07
CA SER A 2 -17.34 22.75 23.06
C SER A 2 -16.33 21.87 23.78
N ASN A 3 -16.76 21.24 24.86
CA ASN A 3 -15.95 20.30 25.63
C ASN A 3 -16.03 18.91 24.91
N ALA A 4 -15.58 18.85 23.65
CA ALA A 4 -15.40 17.58 22.97
C ALA A 4 -14.27 16.86 23.69
N GLY A 5 -14.52 15.62 24.11
CA GLY A 5 -13.47 14.75 24.65
C GLY A 5 -12.37 14.51 23.61
N PRO A 6 -11.28 13.83 23.98
CA PRO A 6 -10.22 13.48 23.02
C PRO A 6 -10.84 12.68 21.85
N PRO A 7 -10.32 12.86 20.62
CA PRO A 7 -10.84 12.12 19.46
C PRO A 7 -10.63 10.61 19.63
N GLU A 8 -11.57 9.83 19.10
CA GLU A 8 -11.41 8.37 19.00
C GLU A 8 -10.32 8.06 18.00
N ILE A 9 -9.28 7.34 18.40
CA ILE A 9 -8.17 6.91 17.54
C ILE A 9 -8.27 5.41 17.38
N LEU A 10 -8.67 4.95 16.21
CA LEU A 10 -8.64 3.54 15.84
C LEU A 10 -7.21 3.15 15.47
N ARG A 11 -6.76 1.98 15.94
CA ARG A 11 -5.46 1.40 15.63
C ARG A 11 -5.70 0.17 14.77
N LEU A 12 -5.39 0.27 13.49
CA LEU A 12 -5.68 -0.76 12.50
C LEU A 12 -4.39 -1.21 11.81
N THR A 13 -4.37 -2.45 11.34
CA THR A 13 -3.33 -2.92 10.42
C THR A 13 -3.98 -3.29 9.09
N ALA A 14 -3.50 -2.70 8.00
CA ALA A 14 -3.97 -3.00 6.66
C ALA A 14 -3.12 -4.11 6.02
N PHE A 15 -3.74 -4.90 5.15
CA PHE A 15 -3.08 -5.96 4.37
C PHE A 15 -2.48 -7.10 5.20
N ALA A 16 -2.86 -7.29 6.45
CA ALA A 16 -2.31 -8.36 7.28
C ALA A 16 -2.58 -9.73 6.64
N ALA A 17 -1.53 -10.51 6.40
CA ALA A 17 -1.63 -11.90 5.93
C ALA A 17 -1.95 -12.86 7.09
N GLU A 18 -1.53 -12.49 8.30
CA GLU A 18 -1.75 -13.23 9.54
C GLU A 18 -1.73 -12.30 10.75
N ALA A 19 -2.04 -12.82 11.92
CA ALA A 19 -2.04 -12.03 13.15
C ALA A 19 -0.65 -11.43 13.43
N GLY A 20 -0.60 -10.11 13.66
CA GLY A 20 0.64 -9.36 13.85
C GLY A 20 1.31 -8.89 12.56
N GLY A 21 0.78 -9.28 11.40
CA GLY A 21 1.23 -8.81 10.09
C GLY A 21 0.55 -7.50 9.66
N GLY A 22 0.84 -7.10 8.42
CA GLY A 22 0.27 -5.92 7.79
C GLY A 22 1.03 -4.63 8.09
N ASN A 23 0.46 -3.53 7.62
CA ASN A 23 1.01 -2.19 7.80
C ASN A 23 0.10 -1.39 8.75
N PRO A 24 0.59 -1.00 9.95
CA PRO A 24 -0.23 -0.33 10.94
C PRO A 24 -0.54 1.11 10.54
N ALA A 25 -1.76 1.55 10.82
CA ALA A 25 -2.23 2.92 10.65
C ALA A 25 -3.11 3.36 11.83
N GLY A 26 -2.93 4.62 12.24
CA GLY A 26 -3.92 5.30 13.05
C GLY A 26 -5.06 5.81 12.16
N VAL A 27 -6.31 5.77 12.64
CA VAL A 27 -7.46 6.33 11.93
C VAL A 27 -8.33 7.14 12.88
N VAL A 28 -8.60 8.39 12.52
CA VAL A 28 -9.51 9.30 13.21
C VAL A 28 -10.66 9.61 12.25
N LEU A 29 -11.86 9.04 12.52
CA LEU A 29 -13.02 9.15 11.62
C LEU A 29 -13.78 10.48 11.72
N ASP A 30 -13.47 11.30 12.72
CA ASP A 30 -13.94 12.68 12.82
C ASP A 30 -12.85 13.55 13.43
N ALA A 31 -12.13 14.24 12.57
CA ALA A 31 -11.10 15.21 12.89
C ALA A 31 -11.52 16.65 12.52
N SER A 32 -12.82 16.90 12.34
CA SER A 32 -13.37 18.18 11.85
C SER A 32 -13.06 19.38 12.74
N THR A 33 -12.77 19.13 14.03
CA THR A 33 -12.44 20.16 15.02
C THR A 33 -10.94 20.26 15.32
N LEU A 34 -10.13 19.35 14.78
CA LEU A 34 -8.69 19.31 15.05
C LEU A 34 -7.92 20.31 14.17
N THR A 35 -6.99 21.00 14.79
CA THR A 35 -5.98 21.79 14.06
C THR A 35 -4.91 20.89 13.48
N GLU A 36 -4.16 21.40 12.50
CA GLU A 36 -3.01 20.70 11.93
C GLU A 36 -1.97 20.29 12.98
N ALA A 37 -1.68 21.18 13.94
CA ALA A 37 -0.75 20.91 15.03
C ALA A 37 -1.24 19.77 15.95
N GLU A 38 -2.54 19.66 16.20
CA GLU A 38 -3.14 18.59 16.99
C GLU A 38 -3.09 17.27 16.21
N MET A 39 -3.40 17.26 14.91
CA MET A 39 -3.26 16.08 14.06
C MET A 39 -1.80 15.58 14.01
N GLN A 40 -0.83 16.48 13.85
CA GLN A 40 0.59 16.12 13.90
C GLN A 40 0.99 15.55 15.27
N ALA A 41 0.51 16.15 16.37
CA ALA A 41 0.81 15.64 17.72
C ALA A 41 0.23 14.23 17.93
N ILE A 42 -1.00 13.97 17.47
CA ILE A 42 -1.64 12.66 17.52
C ILE A 42 -0.82 11.64 16.69
N ALA A 43 -0.42 11.98 15.47
CA ALA A 43 0.37 11.09 14.63
C ALA A 43 1.72 10.75 15.28
N THR A 44 2.36 11.72 15.93
CA THR A 44 3.61 11.52 16.68
C THR A 44 3.40 10.60 17.88
N GLU A 45 2.29 10.75 18.62
CA GLU A 45 1.94 9.91 19.79
C GLU A 45 1.57 8.47 19.37
N VAL A 46 0.80 8.32 18.28
CA VAL A 46 0.42 7.02 17.73
C VAL A 46 1.64 6.24 17.29
N ALA A 47 2.64 6.93 16.76
CA ALA A 47 3.94 6.39 16.35
C ALA A 47 3.85 5.24 15.32
N TYR A 48 2.77 5.18 14.55
CA TYR A 48 2.67 4.31 13.36
C TYR A 48 3.24 5.03 12.14
N PRO A 49 3.54 4.31 11.05
CA PRO A 49 4.02 4.94 9.81
C PRO A 49 3.18 6.14 9.40
N GLU A 50 1.85 6.00 9.37
CA GLU A 50 0.92 7.10 9.16
C GLU A 50 -0.33 6.98 10.02
N THR A 51 -0.92 8.17 10.28
CA THR A 51 -2.27 8.34 10.82
C THR A 51 -3.13 9.10 9.82
N ALA A 52 -4.29 8.53 9.49
CA ALA A 52 -5.29 9.13 8.61
C ALA A 52 -6.33 9.90 9.43
N PHE A 53 -6.67 11.09 8.98
CA PHE A 53 -7.67 11.96 9.60
C PHE A 53 -8.77 12.30 8.61
N VAL A 54 -10.01 11.99 8.95
CA VAL A 54 -11.20 12.45 8.22
C VAL A 54 -11.54 13.84 8.74
N VAL A 55 -11.09 14.88 8.01
CA VAL A 55 -11.25 16.29 8.41
C VAL A 55 -12.59 16.89 8.01
N ASP A 56 -13.30 16.23 7.08
CA ASP A 56 -14.71 16.50 6.78
C ASP A 56 -15.41 15.14 6.59
N PRO A 57 -16.23 14.71 7.56
CA PRO A 57 -16.88 13.41 7.52
C PRO A 57 -18.11 13.33 6.60
N GLY A 58 -18.44 14.43 5.92
CA GLY A 58 -19.61 14.47 5.02
C GLY A 58 -19.60 15.70 4.12
N VAL A 59 -18.74 15.67 3.08
CA VAL A 59 -18.64 16.75 2.08
C VAL A 59 -19.99 16.95 1.43
N ASP A 60 -20.48 18.21 1.45
CA ASP A 60 -21.81 18.60 0.94
C ASP A 60 -22.98 17.80 1.57
N GLY A 61 -22.79 17.23 2.76
CA GLY A 61 -23.79 16.44 3.48
C GLY A 61 -23.89 14.98 3.03
N ASP A 62 -22.98 14.51 2.17
CA ASP A 62 -22.88 13.11 1.76
C ASP A 62 -21.87 12.39 2.66
N ASP A 63 -22.34 11.48 3.50
CA ASP A 63 -21.50 10.69 4.42
C ASP A 63 -20.63 9.63 3.71
N ARG A 64 -20.83 9.41 2.41
CA ARG A 64 -19.98 8.60 1.54
C ARG A 64 -18.91 9.41 0.82
N HIS A 65 -18.91 10.73 0.99
CA HIS A 65 -17.92 11.65 0.44
C HIS A 65 -17.23 12.35 1.60
N VAL A 66 -15.96 12.02 1.84
CA VAL A 66 -15.20 12.52 3.01
C VAL A 66 -13.88 13.17 2.56
N ARG A 67 -13.37 14.12 3.35
CA ARG A 67 -12.06 14.73 3.11
C ARG A 67 -11.03 14.19 4.08
N MET A 68 -9.86 13.83 3.54
CA MET A 68 -8.80 13.12 4.24
C MET A 68 -7.50 13.92 4.29
N ARG A 69 -6.77 13.78 5.40
CA ARG A 69 -5.36 14.17 5.52
C ARG A 69 -4.58 13.03 6.15
N TYR A 70 -3.30 12.93 5.83
CA TYR A 70 -2.41 11.87 6.31
C TYR A 70 -1.17 12.48 6.94
N PHE A 71 -0.76 11.96 8.11
CA PHE A 71 0.41 12.43 8.82
C PHE A 71 1.28 11.25 9.22
N SER A 72 2.56 11.31 8.87
CA SER A 72 3.60 10.52 9.54
C SER A 72 3.93 11.14 10.90
N PRO A 73 4.72 10.48 11.77
CA PRO A 73 5.19 11.09 13.02
C PRO A 73 5.94 12.41 12.83
N GLY A 74 6.53 12.64 11.65
CA GLY A 74 7.37 13.80 11.37
C GLY A 74 6.73 14.90 10.53
N ALA A 75 5.75 14.59 9.69
CA ALA A 75 5.16 15.56 8.75
C ALA A 75 3.86 15.05 8.13
N GLU A 76 3.07 15.98 7.58
CA GLU A 76 1.98 15.62 6.68
C GLU A 76 2.52 14.99 5.39
N VAL A 77 1.85 13.93 4.93
CA VAL A 77 2.14 13.28 3.64
C VAL A 77 0.94 13.42 2.69
N PRO A 78 1.17 13.57 1.39
CA PRO A 78 0.09 13.87 0.46
C PRO A 78 -0.91 12.72 0.27
N PHE A 79 -0.46 11.49 0.46
CA PHE A 79 -1.27 10.26 0.32
C PHE A 79 -0.58 9.07 0.98
N CYS A 80 -1.41 8.12 1.49
CA CYS A 80 -0.93 6.86 2.04
C CYS A 80 -1.91 5.73 1.74
N GLY A 81 -1.49 4.72 0.96
CA GLY A 81 -2.35 3.63 0.47
C GLY A 81 -2.87 2.73 1.58
N HIS A 82 -2.00 2.26 2.51
CA HIS A 82 -2.42 1.36 3.58
C HIS A 82 -3.35 2.07 4.59
N ALA A 83 -3.08 3.33 4.93
CA ALA A 83 -3.97 4.12 5.79
C ALA A 83 -5.32 4.42 5.11
N THR A 84 -5.34 4.53 3.77
CA THR A 84 -6.58 4.64 2.97
C THR A 84 -7.41 3.35 3.08
N ILE A 85 -6.81 2.18 2.91
CA ILE A 85 -7.51 0.88 3.08
C ILE A 85 -8.04 0.76 4.51
N ALA A 86 -7.22 1.04 5.53
CA ALA A 86 -7.65 1.01 6.92
C ALA A 86 -8.84 1.93 7.19
N THR A 87 -8.80 3.17 6.67
CA THR A 87 -9.89 4.13 6.83
C THR A 87 -11.16 3.69 6.10
N ALA A 88 -11.03 3.16 4.87
CA ALA A 88 -12.19 2.70 4.10
C ALA A 88 -12.89 1.52 4.78
N VAL A 89 -12.14 0.57 5.35
CA VAL A 89 -12.70 -0.52 6.15
C VAL A 89 -13.42 0.04 7.38
N ALA A 90 -12.80 0.94 8.14
CA ALA A 90 -13.42 1.57 9.31
C ALA A 90 -14.68 2.38 8.98
N LEU A 91 -14.70 3.09 7.84
CA LEU A 91 -15.90 3.77 7.33
C LEU A 91 -17.00 2.75 6.97
N ALA A 92 -16.65 1.66 6.29
CA ALA A 92 -17.59 0.62 5.92
C ALA A 92 -18.20 -0.10 7.14
N GLU A 93 -17.43 -0.34 8.19
CA GLU A 93 -17.93 -0.87 9.47
C GLU A 93 -18.98 0.05 10.11
N ARG A 94 -18.83 1.37 9.98
CA ARG A 94 -19.73 2.36 10.58
C ARG A 94 -20.93 2.73 9.68
N ARG A 95 -20.75 2.73 8.36
CA ARG A 95 -21.69 3.29 7.36
C ARG A 95 -22.20 2.25 6.37
N GLY A 96 -21.79 0.98 6.51
CA GLY A 96 -22.05 -0.11 5.57
C GLY A 96 -21.10 -0.11 4.37
N VAL A 97 -20.93 -1.29 3.77
CA VAL A 97 -20.10 -1.48 2.58
C VAL A 97 -20.63 -0.71 1.36
N GLY A 98 -19.78 -0.55 0.34
CA GLY A 98 -20.09 0.13 -0.91
C GLY A 98 -19.03 1.17 -1.27
N ARG A 99 -19.40 2.12 -2.08
CA ARG A 99 -18.51 3.14 -2.63
C ARG A 99 -18.35 4.33 -1.69
N PHE A 100 -17.09 4.76 -1.51
CA PHE A 100 -16.73 6.01 -0.86
C PHE A 100 -15.89 6.87 -1.80
N THR A 101 -16.04 8.19 -1.72
CA THR A 101 -15.16 9.16 -2.35
C THR A 101 -14.32 9.84 -1.26
N LEU A 102 -13.00 9.76 -1.40
CA LEU A 102 -12.04 10.34 -0.46
C LEU A 102 -11.33 11.51 -1.14
N GLU A 103 -11.62 12.74 -0.69
CA GLU A 103 -10.89 13.93 -1.12
C GLU A 103 -9.54 13.96 -0.41
N THR A 104 -8.47 13.84 -1.17
CA THR A 104 -7.09 13.84 -0.65
C THR A 104 -6.27 15.00 -1.23
N ASN A 105 -5.07 15.24 -0.69
CA ASN A 105 -4.17 16.26 -1.21
C ASN A 105 -3.64 15.97 -2.63
N VAL A 106 -3.80 14.73 -3.11
CA VAL A 106 -3.45 14.33 -4.51
C VAL A 106 -4.67 14.28 -5.43
N GLY A 107 -5.85 14.67 -4.93
CA GLY A 107 -7.12 14.65 -5.64
C GLY A 107 -8.10 13.62 -5.08
N PRO A 108 -9.30 13.54 -5.67
CA PRO A 108 -10.32 12.59 -5.25
C PRO A 108 -9.93 11.16 -5.62
N LEU A 109 -10.14 10.26 -4.66
CA LEU A 109 -9.94 8.84 -4.81
C LEU A 109 -11.25 8.11 -4.54
N VAL A 110 -11.64 7.21 -5.43
CA VAL A 110 -12.76 6.30 -5.21
C VAL A 110 -12.24 5.01 -4.58
N VAL A 111 -12.88 4.61 -3.48
CA VAL A 111 -12.63 3.35 -2.81
C VAL A 111 -13.93 2.55 -2.78
N GLU A 112 -13.85 1.30 -3.21
CA GLU A 112 -14.97 0.35 -3.12
C GLU A 112 -14.72 -0.57 -1.92
N THR A 113 -15.79 -0.85 -1.16
CA THR A 113 -15.74 -1.82 -0.06
C THR A 113 -16.79 -2.90 -0.24
N ALA A 114 -16.44 -4.14 0.07
CA ALA A 114 -17.32 -5.30 -0.01
C ALA A 114 -17.11 -6.19 1.21
N SER A 115 -18.15 -6.97 1.57
CA SER A 115 -18.08 -7.97 2.65
C SER A 115 -18.22 -9.37 2.06
N ASP A 116 -17.44 -10.33 2.53
CA ASP A 116 -17.61 -11.73 2.18
C ASP A 116 -18.93 -12.33 2.73
N ALA A 117 -19.53 -11.72 3.76
CA ALA A 117 -20.87 -12.10 4.23
C ALA A 117 -21.95 -11.84 3.18
N ASP A 118 -21.74 -10.91 2.24
CA ASP A 118 -22.71 -10.63 1.16
C ASP A 118 -22.63 -11.63 0.01
N ALA A 119 -21.56 -12.44 -0.04
CA ALA A 119 -21.35 -13.43 -1.10
C ALA A 119 -22.08 -14.77 -0.83
N ASP A 120 -22.47 -15.05 0.42
CA ASP A 120 -23.13 -16.30 0.81
C ASP A 120 -24.46 -16.01 1.53
N THR A 121 -25.56 -16.07 0.77
CA THR A 121 -26.92 -15.76 1.23
C THR A 121 -27.53 -16.81 2.17
N THR A 122 -26.77 -17.75 2.71
CA THR A 122 -27.28 -18.88 3.50
C THR A 122 -26.90 -18.87 4.98
N ASP A 123 -26.02 -17.99 5.44
CA ASP A 123 -25.63 -17.96 6.86
C ASP A 123 -26.37 -16.86 7.64
N ILE A 124 -27.41 -17.31 8.40
CA ILE A 124 -28.23 -16.45 9.30
C ILE A 124 -27.59 -16.27 10.69
N THR A 125 -26.31 -16.56 10.86
CA THR A 125 -25.64 -16.51 12.18
C THR A 125 -24.97 -15.16 12.49
N GLY A 126 -25.28 -14.08 11.77
CA GLY A 126 -24.91 -12.70 12.18
C GLY A 126 -23.41 -12.43 12.39
N GLY A 127 -22.53 -13.21 11.76
CA GLY A 127 -21.10 -12.95 11.73
C GLY A 127 -20.81 -11.71 10.88
N THR A 128 -20.06 -10.76 11.43
CA THR A 128 -19.53 -9.66 10.64
C THR A 128 -18.48 -10.24 9.69
N GLY A 129 -18.84 -10.40 8.41
CA GLY A 129 -17.91 -10.88 7.39
C GLY A 129 -16.69 -9.95 7.26
N THR A 130 -15.62 -10.50 6.71
CA THR A 130 -14.39 -9.71 6.46
C THR A 130 -14.67 -8.63 5.42
N ILE A 131 -14.36 -7.37 5.76
CA ILE A 131 -14.49 -6.25 4.82
C ILE A 131 -13.19 -6.11 4.04
N THR A 132 -13.30 -6.13 2.72
CA THR A 132 -12.24 -5.81 1.78
C THR A 132 -12.47 -4.41 1.24
N ALA A 133 -11.43 -3.60 1.21
CA ALA A 133 -11.42 -2.29 0.55
C ALA A 133 -10.48 -2.33 -0.67
N SER A 134 -10.85 -1.60 -1.72
CA SER A 134 -10.05 -1.51 -2.95
C SER A 134 -10.02 -0.09 -3.49
N PHE A 135 -8.90 0.30 -4.05
CA PHE A 135 -8.76 1.54 -4.82
C PHE A 135 -8.06 1.28 -6.15
N THR A 136 -8.38 2.11 -7.14
CA THR A 136 -7.72 2.05 -8.45
C THR A 136 -6.73 3.20 -8.58
N SER A 137 -5.50 2.88 -8.99
CA SER A 137 -4.44 3.86 -9.21
C SER A 137 -4.74 4.79 -10.38
N VAL A 138 -3.97 5.86 -10.53
CA VAL A 138 -3.86 6.59 -11.79
C VAL A 138 -3.34 5.67 -12.90
N GLU A 139 -3.46 6.11 -14.15
CA GLU A 139 -2.90 5.37 -15.28
C GLU A 139 -1.40 5.12 -15.10
N THR A 140 -0.97 3.90 -15.43
CA THR A 140 0.40 3.44 -15.18
C THR A 140 1.30 3.72 -16.38
N THR A 141 2.57 4.02 -16.10
CA THR A 141 3.61 4.11 -17.14
C THR A 141 4.83 3.32 -16.74
N VAL A 142 5.51 2.73 -17.72
CA VAL A 142 6.76 1.97 -17.53
C VAL A 142 7.81 2.53 -18.46
N ARG A 143 9.01 2.76 -17.94
CA ARG A 143 10.13 3.27 -18.72
C ARG A 143 11.40 2.48 -18.43
N GLU A 144 12.33 2.54 -19.36
CA GLU A 144 13.67 2.01 -19.16
C GLU A 144 14.38 2.83 -18.06
N LEU A 145 15.15 2.12 -17.26
CA LEU A 145 16.07 2.74 -16.33
C LEU A 145 17.42 2.92 -17.04
N ASP A 146 18.04 4.07 -16.84
CA ASP A 146 19.39 4.33 -17.35
C ASP A 146 20.36 3.24 -16.87
N ALA A 147 21.25 2.79 -17.75
CA ALA A 147 22.14 1.67 -17.47
C ALA A 147 23.10 1.93 -16.30
N GLU A 148 23.60 3.16 -16.15
CA GLU A 148 24.50 3.55 -15.05
C GLU A 148 23.72 3.59 -13.73
N ILE A 149 22.48 4.08 -13.75
CA ILE A 149 21.58 4.08 -12.59
C ILE A 149 21.21 2.66 -12.19
N ALA A 150 20.91 1.80 -13.17
CA ALA A 150 20.62 0.38 -12.96
C ALA A 150 21.81 -0.35 -12.30
N ASP A 151 23.01 -0.17 -12.81
CA ASP A 151 24.22 -0.80 -12.26
C ASP A 151 24.54 -0.28 -10.86
N ARG A 152 24.34 1.02 -10.62
CA ARG A 152 24.50 1.62 -9.29
C ARG A 152 23.48 1.07 -8.32
N LEU A 153 22.19 0.94 -8.72
CA LEU A 153 21.15 0.36 -7.88
C LEU A 153 21.49 -1.09 -7.52
N LEU A 154 21.84 -1.93 -8.50
CA LEU A 154 22.20 -3.33 -8.23
C LEU A 154 23.40 -3.44 -7.30
N SER A 155 24.43 -2.62 -7.49
CA SER A 155 25.60 -2.57 -6.60
C SER A 155 25.22 -2.22 -5.16
N LEU A 156 24.27 -1.30 -4.95
CA LEU A 156 23.78 -0.94 -3.60
C LEU A 156 22.98 -2.06 -2.95
N LEU A 157 22.37 -2.95 -3.72
CA LEU A 157 21.63 -4.13 -3.26
C LEU A 157 22.55 -5.36 -3.10
N GLY A 158 23.83 -5.27 -3.46
CA GLY A 158 24.74 -6.41 -3.49
C GLY A 158 24.33 -7.48 -4.51
N LEU A 159 23.61 -7.07 -5.58
CA LEU A 159 23.15 -7.94 -6.66
C LEU A 159 23.94 -7.69 -7.93
N GLU A 160 24.08 -8.72 -8.72
CA GLU A 160 24.66 -8.67 -10.06
C GLU A 160 23.56 -8.85 -11.12
N ARG A 161 23.85 -8.47 -12.39
CA ARG A 161 22.89 -8.68 -13.49
C ARG A 161 22.53 -10.16 -13.70
N SER A 162 23.44 -11.08 -13.34
CA SER A 162 23.22 -12.53 -13.37
C SER A 162 22.20 -13.03 -12.33
N ASP A 163 21.91 -12.25 -11.29
CA ASP A 163 20.91 -12.59 -10.27
C ASP A 163 19.49 -12.23 -10.71
N LEU A 164 19.37 -11.42 -11.77
CA LEU A 164 18.08 -10.97 -12.26
C LEU A 164 17.35 -12.04 -13.08
N ASP A 165 16.03 -12.02 -13.01
CA ASP A 165 15.18 -12.79 -13.91
C ASP A 165 15.11 -12.09 -15.28
N GLU A 166 15.71 -12.66 -16.30
CA GLU A 166 15.77 -12.09 -17.66
C GLU A 166 14.37 -11.89 -18.29
N ARG A 167 13.36 -12.61 -17.80
CA ARG A 167 11.96 -12.45 -18.24
C ARG A 167 11.35 -11.15 -17.72
N TRP A 168 11.88 -10.63 -16.62
CA TRP A 168 11.37 -9.45 -15.90
C TRP A 168 12.44 -8.36 -15.90
N PRO A 169 12.62 -7.63 -17.01
CA PRO A 169 13.70 -6.66 -17.14
C PRO A 169 13.55 -5.51 -16.15
N LEU A 170 14.67 -5.03 -15.60
CA LEU A 170 14.71 -3.90 -14.70
C LEU A 170 14.12 -2.64 -15.38
N ARG A 171 13.09 -2.07 -14.79
CA ARG A 171 12.35 -0.91 -15.29
C ARG A 171 11.95 -0.01 -14.13
N GLU A 172 11.66 1.25 -14.45
CA GLU A 172 10.95 2.14 -13.56
C GLU A 172 9.47 2.14 -13.93
N SER A 173 8.60 1.84 -12.95
CA SER A 173 7.14 1.86 -13.10
C SER A 173 6.52 2.97 -12.26
N PHE A 174 5.40 3.51 -12.72
CA PHE A 174 4.66 4.59 -12.09
C PHE A 174 3.18 4.26 -12.01
N ALA A 175 2.62 4.45 -10.80
CA ALA A 175 1.17 4.37 -10.53
C ALA A 175 0.78 5.38 -9.43
N GLY A 176 1.22 6.64 -9.58
CA GLY A 176 1.14 7.70 -8.58
C GLY A 176 2.50 8.03 -7.97
N ASN A 177 3.32 7.02 -7.68
CA ASN A 177 4.72 7.13 -7.33
C ASN A 177 5.60 6.33 -8.31
N ARG A 178 6.90 6.69 -8.37
CA ARG A 178 7.90 5.98 -9.17
C ARG A 178 8.53 4.89 -8.34
N HIS A 179 8.55 3.69 -8.90
CA HIS A 179 9.11 2.49 -8.28
C HIS A 179 10.03 1.78 -9.29
N PRO A 180 11.35 1.78 -9.11
CA PRO A 180 12.21 0.84 -9.81
C PRO A 180 11.82 -0.59 -9.42
N VAL A 181 11.64 -1.46 -10.41
CA VAL A 181 11.30 -2.87 -10.22
C VAL A 181 12.53 -3.71 -10.55
N VAL A 182 13.04 -4.43 -9.56
CA VAL A 182 14.19 -5.33 -9.65
C VAL A 182 13.69 -6.76 -9.42
N ALA A 183 13.67 -7.59 -10.44
CA ALA A 183 13.22 -8.98 -10.32
C ALA A 183 14.43 -9.91 -10.12
N VAL A 184 14.48 -10.56 -8.97
CA VAL A 184 15.52 -11.52 -8.60
C VAL A 184 15.04 -12.93 -8.98
N ARG A 185 15.92 -13.70 -9.68
CA ARG A 185 15.56 -15.01 -10.21
C ARG A 185 15.44 -16.07 -9.13
N ASP A 186 16.38 -16.11 -8.20
CA ASP A 186 16.49 -17.15 -7.20
C ASP A 186 15.98 -16.67 -5.83
N GLN A 187 15.18 -17.50 -5.15
CA GLN A 187 14.63 -17.19 -3.82
C GLN A 187 15.74 -16.93 -2.81
N ASP A 188 16.80 -17.76 -2.79
CA ASP A 188 17.89 -17.60 -1.85
C ASP A 188 18.60 -16.23 -1.99
N ALA A 189 18.77 -15.75 -3.24
CA ALA A 189 19.33 -14.42 -3.50
C ALA A 189 18.36 -13.32 -3.09
N PHE A 190 17.04 -13.50 -3.34
CA PHE A 190 15.99 -12.58 -2.90
C PHE A 190 15.92 -12.46 -1.38
N ASP A 191 16.06 -13.57 -0.66
CA ASP A 191 16.04 -13.57 0.82
C ASP A 191 17.31 -12.99 1.43
N ALA A 192 18.45 -13.25 0.79
CA ALA A 192 19.77 -12.94 1.36
C ALA A 192 20.27 -11.53 1.05
N PHE A 193 19.72 -10.82 0.04
CA PHE A 193 20.27 -9.51 -0.31
C PHE A 193 20.12 -8.51 0.85
N THR A 194 21.10 -7.65 0.99
CA THR A 194 21.15 -6.57 2.00
C THR A 194 21.54 -5.26 1.32
N PHE A 195 21.27 -4.15 1.96
CA PHE A 195 21.59 -2.83 1.44
C PHE A 195 21.99 -1.84 2.54
N ASP A 196 22.74 -0.80 2.18
CA ASP A 196 22.97 0.37 3.04
C ASP A 196 21.80 1.34 2.86
N PRO A 197 20.94 1.53 3.89
CA PRO A 197 19.79 2.43 3.79
C PRO A 197 20.17 3.87 3.42
N ALA A 198 21.29 4.37 3.98
CA ALA A 198 21.71 5.75 3.72
C ALA A 198 22.21 5.95 2.28
N ALA A 199 22.90 4.95 1.72
CA ALA A 199 23.37 4.99 0.35
C ALA A 199 22.20 4.85 -0.64
N LEU A 200 21.23 3.96 -0.35
CA LEU A 200 20.03 3.81 -1.16
C LEU A 200 19.18 5.08 -1.13
N ARG A 201 19.00 5.69 0.05
CA ARG A 201 18.26 6.95 0.18
C ARG A 201 18.84 8.04 -0.71
N ARG A 202 20.16 8.21 -0.74
CA ARG A 202 20.82 9.20 -1.63
C ARG A 202 20.49 8.95 -3.09
N LEU A 203 20.54 7.70 -3.55
CA LEU A 203 20.17 7.37 -4.93
C LEU A 203 18.69 7.69 -5.19
N MET A 204 17.80 7.36 -4.28
CA MET A 204 16.36 7.65 -4.42
C MET A 204 16.12 9.17 -4.52
N ASP A 205 16.78 9.97 -3.69
CA ASP A 205 16.68 11.44 -3.72
C ASP A 205 17.20 12.01 -5.04
N GLU A 206 18.36 11.54 -5.53
CA GLU A 206 18.95 11.96 -6.79
C GLU A 206 18.04 11.64 -7.99
N GLN A 207 17.31 10.52 -7.94
CA GLN A 207 16.42 10.07 -9.01
C GLN A 207 14.97 10.58 -8.86
N GLY A 208 14.63 11.22 -7.74
CA GLY A 208 13.27 11.66 -7.43
C GLY A 208 12.31 10.49 -7.23
N TRP A 209 12.81 9.37 -6.71
CA TRP A 209 11.97 8.21 -6.34
C TRP A 209 11.33 8.46 -4.97
N ALA A 210 10.13 9.03 -4.99
CA ALA A 210 9.35 9.27 -3.78
C ALA A 210 8.65 8.01 -3.26
N GLY A 211 8.56 6.97 -4.10
CA GLY A 211 8.07 5.64 -3.72
C GLY A 211 9.19 4.76 -3.17
N THR A 212 8.98 3.45 -3.22
CA THR A 212 9.96 2.43 -2.78
C THR A 212 10.80 1.92 -3.96
N VAL A 213 11.96 1.36 -3.67
CA VAL A 213 12.62 0.42 -4.59
C VAL A 213 11.96 -0.94 -4.38
N THR A 214 11.34 -1.48 -5.42
CA THR A 214 10.56 -2.71 -5.39
C THR A 214 11.41 -3.87 -5.88
N VAL A 215 11.88 -4.72 -4.98
CA VAL A 215 12.57 -5.97 -5.32
C VAL A 215 11.55 -7.09 -5.27
N VAL A 216 11.48 -7.92 -6.30
CA VAL A 216 10.47 -8.99 -6.43
C VAL A 216 11.08 -10.32 -6.80
N HIS A 217 10.40 -11.39 -6.38
CA HIS A 217 10.61 -12.76 -6.84
C HIS A 217 9.27 -13.36 -7.29
N GLY A 218 9.23 -13.93 -8.49
CA GLY A 218 8.02 -14.51 -9.06
C GLY A 218 7.94 -16.02 -8.83
N HIS A 219 6.91 -16.48 -8.11
CA HIS A 219 6.68 -17.92 -7.85
C HIS A 219 5.90 -18.65 -8.95
N GLY A 220 5.46 -17.93 -10.00
CA GLY A 220 4.60 -18.48 -11.04
C GLY A 220 3.13 -18.43 -10.67
N LEU A 221 2.30 -19.25 -11.33
CA LEU A 221 0.86 -19.28 -11.08
C LEU A 221 0.52 -20.21 -9.92
N ASP A 222 -0.41 -19.77 -9.07
CA ASP A 222 -1.03 -20.64 -8.06
C ASP A 222 -2.07 -21.60 -8.69
N ASP A 223 -2.65 -22.49 -7.86
CA ASP A 223 -3.64 -23.49 -8.31
C ASP A 223 -4.92 -22.89 -8.89
N THR A 224 -5.15 -21.59 -8.68
CA THR A 224 -6.30 -20.84 -9.19
C THR A 224 -5.97 -20.00 -10.42
N GLY A 225 -4.73 -20.07 -10.91
CA GLY A 225 -4.25 -19.35 -12.08
C GLY A 225 -3.86 -17.89 -11.81
N ARG A 226 -3.70 -17.48 -10.54
CA ARG A 226 -3.22 -16.16 -10.17
C ARG A 226 -1.69 -16.14 -10.12
N LEU A 227 -1.08 -15.08 -10.62
CA LEU A 227 0.36 -14.91 -10.47
C LEU A 227 0.69 -14.60 -9.00
N LEU A 228 1.58 -15.39 -8.42
CA LEU A 228 2.09 -15.19 -7.07
C LEU A 228 3.48 -14.52 -7.14
N VAL A 229 3.62 -13.39 -6.45
CA VAL A 229 4.86 -12.62 -6.37
C VAL A 229 5.19 -12.35 -4.90
N GLU A 230 6.44 -12.50 -4.54
CA GLU A 230 6.97 -12.00 -3.29
C GLU A 230 7.69 -10.68 -3.51
N ALA A 231 7.50 -9.69 -2.62
CA ALA A 231 8.04 -8.35 -2.77
C ALA A 231 8.72 -7.87 -1.48
N ARG A 232 9.84 -7.17 -1.64
CA ARG A 232 10.49 -6.36 -0.63
C ARG A 232 10.50 -4.91 -1.13
N ASN A 233 9.87 -4.02 -0.39
CA ASN A 233 9.75 -2.61 -0.76
C ASN A 233 10.68 -1.77 0.10
N LEU A 234 11.85 -1.45 -0.44
CA LEU A 234 12.91 -0.74 0.26
C LEU A 234 12.53 0.74 0.39
N PHE A 235 12.40 1.20 1.61
CA PHE A 235 11.96 2.56 1.94
C PHE A 235 12.76 3.12 3.11
N PRO A 236 14.03 3.52 2.89
CA PRO A 236 14.91 4.01 3.95
C PRO A 236 14.54 5.45 4.36
N VAL A 237 13.42 5.58 5.10
CA VAL A 237 12.90 6.85 5.62
C VAL A 237 12.69 6.71 7.12
N GLY A 238 13.27 7.60 7.91
CA GLY A 238 13.25 7.51 9.36
C GLY A 238 13.96 6.24 9.85
N ASP A 239 13.30 5.52 10.75
CA ASP A 239 13.85 4.30 11.38
C ASP A 239 13.47 3.01 10.63
N ILE A 240 12.69 3.11 9.53
CA ILE A 240 12.31 1.95 8.73
C ILE A 240 13.29 1.74 7.57
N THR A 241 13.47 0.50 7.16
CA THR A 241 14.28 0.14 5.99
C THR A 241 13.43 -0.42 4.85
N GLU A 242 12.37 -1.14 5.20
CA GLU A 242 11.41 -1.72 4.26
C GLU A 242 9.98 -1.43 4.73
N ASP A 243 9.12 -1.06 3.80
CA ASP A 243 7.69 -0.87 4.06
C ASP A 243 6.99 -2.24 4.04
N PRO A 244 6.20 -2.61 5.05
CA PRO A 244 5.60 -3.94 5.14
C PRO A 244 4.45 -4.19 4.14
N ALA A 245 3.75 -3.14 3.68
CA ALA A 245 2.71 -3.26 2.65
C ALA A 245 2.56 -1.95 1.88
N THR A 246 2.92 -1.97 0.59
CA THR A 246 3.02 -0.78 -0.25
C THR A 246 2.01 -0.82 -1.40
N GLY A 247 0.84 -0.22 -1.22
CA GLY A 247 -0.22 -0.22 -2.24
C GLY A 247 0.19 0.41 -3.57
N SER A 248 0.96 1.52 -3.55
CA SER A 248 1.45 2.18 -4.77
C SER A 248 2.47 1.33 -5.54
N ALA A 249 3.34 0.59 -4.83
CA ALA A 249 4.27 -0.35 -5.45
C ALA A 249 3.53 -1.55 -6.06
N ALA A 250 2.50 -2.06 -5.38
CA ALA A 250 1.66 -3.13 -5.88
C ALA A 250 0.94 -2.70 -7.17
N ALA A 251 0.37 -1.50 -7.21
CA ALA A 251 -0.23 -0.94 -8.42
C ALA A 251 0.81 -0.75 -9.54
N SER A 252 1.99 -0.21 -9.22
CA SER A 252 3.10 -0.05 -10.16
C SER A 252 3.56 -1.38 -10.74
N LEU A 253 3.67 -2.42 -9.90
CA LEU A 253 4.02 -3.77 -10.34
C LEU A 253 2.96 -4.34 -11.29
N GLY A 254 1.66 -4.16 -11.01
CA GLY A 254 0.59 -4.54 -11.92
C GLY A 254 0.70 -3.87 -13.29
N GLY A 255 1.00 -2.56 -13.30
CA GLY A 255 1.28 -1.81 -14.54
C GLY A 255 2.51 -2.32 -15.29
N TYR A 256 3.57 -2.63 -14.57
CA TYR A 256 4.79 -3.24 -15.11
C TYR A 256 4.50 -4.59 -15.77
N LEU A 257 3.79 -5.47 -15.08
CA LEU A 257 3.43 -6.80 -15.59
C LEU A 257 2.62 -6.71 -16.88
N ARG A 258 1.65 -5.78 -16.92
CA ARG A 258 0.82 -5.51 -18.10
C ARG A 258 1.63 -4.97 -19.27
N ALA A 259 2.43 -3.95 -19.02
CA ALA A 259 3.18 -3.25 -20.07
C ALA A 259 4.21 -4.15 -20.75
N LEU A 260 4.77 -5.12 -20.04
CA LEU A 260 5.76 -6.06 -20.55
C LEU A 260 5.16 -7.39 -21.03
N GLY A 261 3.84 -7.55 -20.98
CA GLY A 261 3.16 -8.78 -21.41
C GLY A 261 3.48 -10.00 -20.53
N LEU A 262 3.83 -9.77 -19.27
CA LEU A 262 4.15 -10.83 -18.29
C LEU A 262 2.89 -11.47 -17.69
N VAL A 263 1.75 -10.82 -17.87
CA VAL A 263 0.41 -11.35 -17.59
C VAL A 263 -0.50 -11.05 -18.78
N THR A 264 -1.56 -11.84 -18.94
CA THR A 264 -2.61 -11.60 -19.94
C THR A 264 -3.82 -10.98 -19.25
N PRO A 265 -4.06 -9.65 -19.37
CA PRO A 265 -5.19 -9.01 -18.73
C PRO A 265 -6.56 -9.47 -19.30
N PRO A 266 -7.63 -9.52 -18.48
CA PRO A 266 -7.61 -9.21 -17.05
C PRO A 266 -6.91 -10.31 -16.25
N ALA A 267 -6.03 -9.92 -15.33
CA ALA A 267 -5.24 -10.89 -14.57
C ALA A 267 -5.20 -10.54 -13.08
N PRO A 268 -5.53 -11.47 -12.19
CA PRO A 268 -5.31 -11.30 -10.76
C PRO A 268 -3.86 -11.65 -10.40
N VAL A 269 -3.27 -10.85 -9.52
CA VAL A 269 -1.92 -11.03 -8.97
C VAL A 269 -2.01 -11.00 -7.45
N ILE A 270 -1.32 -11.90 -6.80
CA ILE A 270 -1.17 -11.93 -5.35
C ILE A 270 0.24 -11.53 -5.00
N ILE A 271 0.37 -10.51 -4.15
CA ILE A 271 1.67 -10.03 -3.68
C ILE A 271 1.80 -10.33 -2.19
N ARG A 272 2.82 -11.10 -1.83
CA ARG A 272 3.28 -11.30 -0.45
C ARG A 272 4.40 -10.33 -0.18
N GLN A 273 4.31 -9.58 0.93
CA GLN A 273 5.27 -8.56 1.31
C GLN A 273 5.47 -8.56 2.82
N GLY A 274 6.53 -7.95 3.32
CA GLY A 274 6.71 -7.67 4.74
C GLY A 274 7.28 -8.83 5.59
N HIS A 275 7.53 -10.01 5.03
CA HIS A 275 8.13 -11.13 5.76
C HIS A 275 9.48 -10.77 6.38
N HIS A 276 10.33 -10.07 5.63
CA HIS A 276 11.70 -9.72 6.05
C HIS A 276 11.75 -8.65 7.16
N VAL A 277 10.62 -7.99 7.43
CA VAL A 277 10.46 -7.02 8.54
C VAL A 277 9.51 -7.52 9.62
N GLY A 278 9.15 -8.81 9.59
CA GLY A 278 8.31 -9.43 10.62
C GLY A 278 6.83 -8.98 10.60
N ALA A 279 6.38 -8.41 9.49
CA ALA A 279 5.01 -7.93 9.30
C ALA A 279 4.39 -8.50 8.02
N PRO A 280 4.17 -9.83 7.93
CA PRO A 280 3.70 -10.48 6.71
C PRO A 280 2.37 -9.90 6.23
N SER A 281 2.36 -9.50 4.96
CA SER A 281 1.27 -8.78 4.31
C SER A 281 0.84 -9.47 3.02
N LEU A 282 -0.43 -9.33 2.67
CA LEU A 282 -1.04 -9.86 1.46
C LEU A 282 -1.80 -8.76 0.73
N LEU A 283 -1.40 -8.45 -0.49
CA LEU A 283 -2.09 -7.51 -1.36
C LEU A 283 -2.63 -8.25 -2.58
N THR A 284 -3.89 -8.01 -2.90
CA THR A 284 -4.50 -8.50 -4.14
C THR A 284 -4.50 -7.38 -5.17
N VAL A 285 -4.08 -7.70 -6.38
CA VAL A 285 -3.96 -6.74 -7.49
C VAL A 285 -4.74 -7.26 -8.68
N ASP A 286 -5.68 -6.46 -9.18
CA ASP A 286 -6.38 -6.73 -10.42
C ASP A 286 -5.78 -5.87 -11.55
N VAL A 287 -5.25 -6.54 -12.55
CA VAL A 287 -4.60 -5.93 -13.71
C VAL A 287 -5.60 -5.90 -14.87
N PRO A 288 -6.28 -4.77 -15.14
CA PRO A 288 -7.21 -4.65 -16.26
C PRO A 288 -6.47 -4.50 -17.59
N THR A 289 -7.20 -4.61 -18.70
CA THR A 289 -6.65 -4.41 -20.04
C THR A 289 -6.17 -2.97 -20.27
N THR A 290 -6.79 -1.99 -19.65
CA THR A 290 -6.49 -0.54 -19.76
C THR A 290 -6.77 0.19 -18.46
N GLY A 291 -6.25 1.41 -18.32
CA GLY A 291 -6.49 2.26 -17.16
C GLY A 291 -5.58 1.95 -15.96
N GLY A 292 -5.98 2.40 -14.78
CA GLY A 292 -5.27 2.17 -13.53
C GLY A 292 -5.30 0.71 -13.10
N ILE A 293 -4.56 0.40 -12.07
CA ILE A 293 -4.48 -0.93 -11.44
C ILE A 293 -5.25 -0.88 -10.13
N THR A 294 -6.09 -1.88 -9.88
CA THR A 294 -6.85 -1.98 -8.64
C THR A 294 -6.05 -2.78 -7.60
N VAL A 295 -5.90 -2.20 -6.41
CA VAL A 295 -5.25 -2.84 -5.26
C VAL A 295 -6.30 -3.01 -4.17
N SER A 296 -6.40 -4.22 -3.65
CA SER A 296 -7.39 -4.62 -2.65
C SER A 296 -6.71 -5.25 -1.44
N GLY A 297 -7.31 -5.04 -0.29
CA GLY A 297 -6.92 -5.69 0.95
C GLY A 297 -7.92 -5.47 2.07
N THR A 298 -7.68 -6.14 3.19
CA THR A 298 -8.45 -6.02 4.42
C THR A 298 -7.77 -5.10 5.41
N ALA A 299 -8.46 -4.71 6.46
CA ALA A 299 -7.85 -4.14 7.65
C ALA A 299 -8.50 -4.75 8.90
N GLN A 300 -7.71 -4.84 9.97
CA GLN A 300 -8.19 -5.40 11.24
C GLN A 300 -7.67 -4.57 12.43
N ALA A 301 -8.40 -4.59 13.53
CA ALA A 301 -8.00 -3.89 14.73
C ALA A 301 -6.71 -4.50 15.32
N ILE A 302 -5.78 -3.64 15.71
CA ILE A 302 -4.60 -4.03 16.47
C ILE A 302 -5.06 -4.17 17.94
N ALA A 303 -4.84 -5.35 18.52
CA ALA A 303 -5.16 -5.58 19.93
C ALA A 303 -4.38 -4.57 20.81
N ALA A 304 -5.07 -4.00 21.80
CA ALA A 304 -4.38 -3.18 22.81
C ALA A 304 -3.35 -4.05 23.54
N PRO A 305 -2.15 -3.52 23.87
CA PRO A 305 -1.12 -4.24 24.57
C PRO A 305 -1.53 -4.65 25.98
#